data_8641a13b8a5e1d759e400e38233389da
#
_entry.id   8641a13b8a5e1d759e400e38233389da
#
_cell.length_a   1.000
_cell.length_b   1.000
_cell.length_c   1.000
_cell.angle_alpha   90.00
_cell.angle_beta   90.00
_cell.angle_gamma   90.00
#
_symmetry.space_group_name_H-M   'P 1'
#
loop_
_entity.id
_entity.type
_entity.pdbx_description
1 polymer ?
#
loop_
_entity_poly.entity_id
_entity_poly.type
_entity_poly.pdbx_seq_one_letter_code
_entity_poly.pdbx_strand_id
1 'polypeptide(L)'
;MAETKKSELVFIPAPGIGHLISTIEMAELLTDRDERLSITVIIMKLPMESKTDSYSRKSISRVRFIEFSLNQSITLNNIVTHFIESHKDPIRDAVTKIVHDESNSIRLAGFVIDMFCTTMIDVANEFGVPTYVFFTSSAALLGFTFYLQSRSDEQKLDVTECKNSNAELLIPTYINPVPANVFPSKFFDKDGSAMFFSMARRFRETKGIMINTFLDLEAHAMKSLSDDHTIPPVYSIGPILHVTAENDDDNKDYDEIIKWLHEQPVSSVVFLCFGSMGYFDDEQVKEIAVALEKSGHRFLWSLRKPPSKDRFEYPSDHENLKEILPEGFLQRTAGIGKVIGWAPQVAVLSHHSVGGFVSHCGWNSTLESVWCGVPIAAWPMYAEQQTNAFELVKDLGIAVEIKMDYRRGSDVIVKAEEIEKGIRHLMEPDSEMRNKMKQMKNKSRLALMEGGSSYNFLTRFIDNIPTTD
;
A
#
# COMPACT_ATOMS: atom_id res chain seq x y z
N MET A 1 27.33 -11.61 34.48
CA MET A 1 26.07 -10.85 34.26
C MET A 1 25.17 -11.77 33.44
N ALA A 2 23.97 -12.07 33.90
CA ALA A 2 23.03 -12.87 33.08
C ALA A 2 22.75 -12.05 31.81
N GLU A 3 22.95 -12.64 30.63
CA GLU A 3 22.53 -12.02 29.38
C GLU A 3 21.01 -11.81 29.45
N THR A 4 20.59 -10.55 29.36
CA THR A 4 19.16 -10.22 29.32
C THR A 4 18.56 -10.83 28.03
N LYS A 5 17.57 -11.69 28.21
CA LYS A 5 16.87 -12.31 27.08
C LYS A 5 16.26 -11.24 26.18
N LYS A 6 16.45 -11.35 24.88
CA LYS A 6 15.79 -10.45 23.91
C LYS A 6 14.31 -10.75 23.76
N SER A 7 13.50 -9.73 23.58
CA SER A 7 12.07 -9.85 23.27
C SER A 7 11.92 -10.12 21.76
N GLU A 8 11.48 -11.31 21.41
CA GLU A 8 11.27 -11.73 20.02
C GLU A 8 9.86 -11.41 19.57
N LEU A 9 9.74 -10.67 18.47
CA LEU A 9 8.48 -10.48 17.76
C LEU A 9 8.46 -11.30 16.47
N VAL A 10 7.34 -11.98 16.21
CA VAL A 10 7.11 -12.72 14.97
C VAL A 10 6.25 -11.89 14.05
N PHE A 11 6.81 -11.50 12.91
CA PHE A 11 6.14 -10.70 11.88
C PHE A 11 5.64 -11.60 10.76
N ILE A 12 4.35 -11.44 10.40
CA ILE A 12 3.70 -12.27 9.39
C ILE A 12 3.02 -11.35 8.35
N PRO A 13 3.76 -10.91 7.31
CA PRO A 13 3.18 -10.19 6.19
C PRO A 13 2.22 -11.05 5.39
N ALA A 14 1.20 -10.43 4.79
CA ALA A 14 0.43 -11.08 3.74
C ALA A 14 1.31 -11.34 2.50
N PRO A 15 0.99 -12.37 1.70
CA PRO A 15 1.65 -12.58 0.42
C PRO A 15 1.51 -11.36 -0.50
N GLY A 16 2.58 -10.96 -1.13
CA GLY A 16 2.64 -9.81 -2.02
C GLY A 16 3.73 -8.81 -1.62
N ILE A 17 4.46 -8.34 -2.64
CA ILE A 17 5.67 -7.53 -2.47
C ILE A 17 5.43 -6.25 -1.66
N GLY A 18 4.28 -5.57 -1.85
CA GLY A 18 3.96 -4.33 -1.15
C GLY A 18 3.78 -4.51 0.36
N HIS A 19 3.20 -5.62 0.79
CA HIS A 19 3.04 -5.97 2.21
C HIS A 19 4.37 -6.38 2.84
N LEU A 20 5.15 -7.19 2.12
CA LEU A 20 6.45 -7.67 2.57
C LEU A 20 7.43 -6.52 2.80
N ILE A 21 7.59 -5.63 1.82
CA ILE A 21 8.51 -4.49 1.92
C ILE A 21 8.17 -3.62 3.14
N SER A 22 6.93 -3.20 3.28
CA SER A 22 6.51 -2.37 4.42
C SER A 22 6.75 -3.07 5.77
N THR A 23 6.59 -4.40 5.81
CA THR A 23 6.85 -5.20 7.02
C THR A 23 8.36 -5.26 7.35
N ILE A 24 9.21 -5.42 6.36
CA ILE A 24 10.68 -5.43 6.54
C ILE A 24 11.17 -4.07 7.02
N GLU A 25 10.76 -2.99 6.39
CA GLU A 25 11.11 -1.62 6.80
C GLU A 25 10.65 -1.32 8.23
N MET A 26 9.47 -1.80 8.62
CA MET A 26 9.00 -1.70 10.00
C MET A 26 9.85 -2.52 10.97
N ALA A 27 10.26 -3.73 10.59
CA ALA A 27 11.11 -4.58 11.41
C ALA A 27 12.49 -3.93 11.65
N GLU A 28 13.08 -3.37 10.61
CA GLU A 28 14.34 -2.63 10.69
C GLU A 28 14.19 -1.40 11.60
N LEU A 29 13.16 -0.60 11.40
CA LEU A 29 12.87 0.58 12.21
C LEU A 29 12.73 0.26 13.70
N LEU A 30 12.09 -0.84 14.05
CA LEU A 30 11.92 -1.29 15.45
C LEU A 30 13.23 -1.77 16.05
N THR A 31 14.00 -2.58 15.33
CA THR A 31 15.28 -3.10 15.83
C THR A 31 16.34 -2.01 15.94
N ASP A 32 16.30 -0.99 15.11
CA ASP A 32 17.21 0.17 15.22
C ASP A 32 16.90 1.04 16.44
N ARG A 33 15.63 1.08 16.85
CA ARG A 33 15.22 1.89 18.00
C ARG A 33 15.40 1.22 19.35
N ASP A 34 15.32 -0.11 19.41
CA ASP A 34 15.42 -0.83 20.68
C ASP A 34 16.28 -2.09 20.54
N GLU A 35 17.45 -2.07 21.20
CA GLU A 35 18.39 -3.19 21.20
C GLU A 35 17.86 -4.44 21.90
N ARG A 36 16.83 -4.33 22.71
CA ARG A 36 16.18 -5.46 23.39
C ARG A 36 15.33 -6.29 22.44
N LEU A 37 14.97 -5.75 21.27
CA LEU A 37 14.14 -6.42 20.29
C LEU A 37 14.96 -7.29 19.34
N SER A 38 14.39 -8.43 19.00
CA SER A 38 14.73 -9.23 17.82
C SER A 38 13.44 -9.59 17.08
N ILE A 39 13.52 -9.77 15.76
CA ILE A 39 12.34 -9.98 14.93
C ILE A 39 12.58 -11.16 14.00
N THR A 40 11.61 -12.07 13.93
CA THR A 40 11.53 -13.10 12.89
C THR A 40 10.42 -12.74 11.91
N VAL A 41 10.77 -12.48 10.66
CA VAL A 41 9.82 -12.26 9.57
C VAL A 41 9.54 -13.59 8.86
N ILE A 42 8.27 -14.01 8.87
CA ILE A 42 7.83 -15.25 8.23
C ILE A 42 7.20 -14.91 6.87
N ILE A 43 7.81 -15.36 5.80
CA ILE A 43 7.42 -15.07 4.42
C ILE A 43 6.69 -16.25 3.83
N MET A 44 5.43 -16.05 3.46
CA MET A 44 4.61 -17.02 2.71
C MET A 44 4.77 -16.73 1.20
N LYS A 45 5.63 -17.48 0.50
CA LYS A 45 5.94 -17.25 -0.92
C LYS A 45 4.80 -17.71 -1.82
N LEU A 46 4.35 -16.81 -2.69
CA LEU A 46 3.51 -17.18 -3.83
C LEU A 46 4.36 -17.89 -4.90
N PRO A 47 3.82 -18.90 -5.62
CA PRO A 47 4.58 -19.68 -6.59
C PRO A 47 5.24 -18.87 -7.71
N MET A 48 4.80 -17.64 -7.93
CA MET A 48 5.26 -16.73 -8.99
C MET A 48 6.17 -15.59 -8.51
N GLU A 49 6.46 -15.51 -7.21
CA GLU A 49 7.25 -14.40 -6.65
C GLU A 49 8.75 -14.72 -6.63
N SER A 50 9.40 -14.58 -7.79
CA SER A 50 10.87 -14.65 -7.86
C SER A 50 11.58 -13.45 -7.23
N LYS A 51 10.91 -12.30 -7.15
CA LYS A 51 11.50 -11.05 -6.60
C LYS A 51 11.58 -11.00 -5.07
N THR A 52 10.85 -11.84 -4.34
CA THR A 52 10.94 -11.91 -2.88
C THR A 52 12.31 -12.41 -2.40
N ASP A 53 13.04 -13.15 -3.23
CA ASP A 53 14.36 -13.71 -2.89
C ASP A 53 15.42 -12.64 -2.62
N SER A 54 15.34 -11.48 -3.24
CA SER A 54 16.29 -10.38 -3.00
C SER A 54 16.11 -9.75 -1.62
N TYR A 55 14.87 -9.66 -1.14
CA TYR A 55 14.56 -9.05 0.17
C TYR A 55 14.89 -9.96 1.34
N SER A 56 14.65 -11.26 1.22
CA SER A 56 14.98 -12.24 2.27
C SER A 56 16.49 -12.47 2.44
N ARG A 57 17.30 -12.07 1.45
CA ARG A 57 18.77 -12.14 1.51
C ARG A 57 19.42 -10.92 2.15
N LYS A 58 18.65 -9.86 2.45
CA LYS A 58 19.18 -8.71 3.18
C LYS A 58 19.62 -9.13 4.58
N SER A 59 20.85 -8.78 4.93
CA SER A 59 21.33 -8.96 6.29
C SER A 59 20.97 -7.74 7.12
N ILE A 60 19.83 -7.81 7.81
CA ILE A 60 19.41 -6.76 8.75
C ILE A 60 19.74 -7.23 10.16
N SER A 61 20.37 -6.34 10.93
CA SER A 61 20.76 -6.67 12.31
C SER A 61 19.53 -7.06 13.14
N ARG A 62 19.59 -8.22 13.81
CA ARG A 62 18.53 -8.74 14.69
C ARG A 62 17.19 -9.04 13.99
N VAL A 63 17.19 -9.10 12.65
CA VAL A 63 16.05 -9.57 11.86
C VAL A 63 16.40 -10.89 11.20
N ARG A 64 15.59 -11.92 11.41
CA ARG A 64 15.70 -13.25 10.82
C ARG A 64 14.56 -13.46 9.84
N PHE A 65 14.82 -14.15 8.76
CA PHE A 65 13.81 -14.51 7.76
C PHE A 65 13.58 -16.01 7.75
N ILE A 66 12.31 -16.43 7.72
CA ILE A 66 11.89 -17.81 7.51
C ILE A 66 10.92 -17.83 6.34
N GLU A 67 11.19 -18.65 5.34
CA GLU A 67 10.39 -18.72 4.12
C GLU A 67 9.63 -20.04 4.04
N PHE A 68 8.37 -19.95 3.67
CA PHE A 68 7.53 -21.09 3.35
C PHE A 68 7.06 -21.01 1.90
N SER A 69 7.20 -22.14 1.18
CA SER A 69 6.69 -22.32 -0.17
C SER A 69 5.80 -23.57 -0.18
N LEU A 70 4.50 -23.37 -0.36
CA LEU A 70 3.56 -24.48 -0.51
C LEU A 70 3.17 -24.61 -1.99
N ASN A 71 3.31 -25.82 -2.53
CA ASN A 71 2.87 -26.15 -3.90
C ASN A 71 1.33 -26.29 -3.94
N GLN A 72 0.64 -25.15 -4.02
CA GLN A 72 -0.81 -25.13 -4.16
C GLN A 72 -1.21 -24.28 -5.36
N SER A 73 -2.32 -24.63 -6.02
CA SER A 73 -2.92 -23.74 -7.03
C SER A 73 -3.58 -22.56 -6.34
N ILE A 74 -3.11 -21.36 -6.65
CA ILE A 74 -3.56 -20.14 -6.01
C ILE A 74 -4.33 -19.30 -7.01
N THR A 75 -5.47 -18.76 -6.56
CA THR A 75 -6.21 -17.72 -7.25
C THR A 75 -6.32 -16.49 -6.35
N LEU A 76 -6.50 -15.30 -6.92
CA LEU A 76 -6.68 -14.07 -6.13
C LEU A 76 -7.81 -14.18 -5.09
N ASN A 77 -8.82 -15.00 -5.37
CA ASN A 77 -9.97 -15.14 -4.49
C ASN A 77 -9.69 -16.05 -3.27
N ASN A 78 -8.71 -16.95 -3.35
CA ASN A 78 -8.43 -17.91 -2.28
C ASN A 78 -7.13 -17.62 -1.50
N ILE A 79 -6.41 -16.53 -1.81
CA ILE A 79 -5.17 -16.16 -1.09
C ILE A 79 -5.45 -15.98 0.40
N VAL A 80 -6.40 -15.13 0.75
CA VAL A 80 -6.69 -14.81 2.16
C VAL A 80 -7.36 -15.98 2.88
N THR A 81 -8.35 -16.62 2.24
CA THR A 81 -9.20 -17.60 2.90
C THR A 81 -8.64 -19.02 2.91
N HIS A 82 -7.67 -19.32 2.07
CA HIS A 82 -7.16 -20.70 1.97
C HIS A 82 -5.63 -20.75 2.04
N PHE A 83 -4.93 -19.92 1.27
CA PHE A 83 -3.47 -19.97 1.24
C PHE A 83 -2.86 -19.55 2.59
N ILE A 84 -3.29 -18.43 3.17
CA ILE A 84 -2.81 -17.97 4.48
C ILE A 84 -3.18 -18.99 5.56
N GLU A 85 -4.42 -19.49 5.57
CA GLU A 85 -4.89 -20.49 6.52
C GLU A 85 -4.04 -21.78 6.49
N SER A 86 -3.65 -22.25 5.32
CA SER A 86 -2.82 -23.45 5.15
C SER A 86 -1.41 -23.32 5.73
N HIS A 87 -0.96 -22.11 6.04
CA HIS A 87 0.34 -21.86 6.66
C HIS A 87 0.30 -21.85 8.20
N LYS A 88 -0.88 -22.00 8.86
CA LYS A 88 -0.97 -21.99 10.32
C LYS A 88 -0.07 -23.05 10.99
N ASP A 89 -0.17 -24.29 10.55
CA ASP A 89 0.62 -25.38 11.13
C ASP A 89 2.13 -25.22 10.88
N PRO A 90 2.61 -24.95 9.64
CA PRO A 90 4.01 -24.65 9.41
C PRO A 90 4.56 -23.49 10.24
N ILE A 91 3.77 -22.43 10.41
CA ILE A 91 4.16 -21.25 11.21
C ILE A 91 4.22 -21.61 12.70
N ARG A 92 3.23 -22.35 13.22
CA ARG A 92 3.24 -22.86 14.60
C ARG A 92 4.52 -23.68 14.89
N ASP A 93 4.86 -24.60 13.98
CA ASP A 93 6.04 -25.45 14.11
C ASP A 93 7.34 -24.64 14.08
N ALA A 94 7.42 -23.60 13.24
CA ALA A 94 8.59 -22.72 13.20
C ALA A 94 8.74 -21.92 14.48
N VAL A 95 7.66 -21.33 14.98
CA VAL A 95 7.67 -20.56 16.23
C VAL A 95 8.00 -21.48 17.41
N THR A 96 7.48 -22.70 17.45
CA THR A 96 7.83 -23.71 18.45
C THR A 96 9.33 -23.97 18.50
N LYS A 97 9.97 -24.14 17.33
CA LYS A 97 11.43 -24.33 17.24
C LYS A 97 12.19 -23.11 17.75
N ILE A 98 11.73 -21.89 17.42
CA ILE A 98 12.37 -20.65 17.87
C ILE A 98 12.32 -20.53 19.40
N VAL A 99 11.17 -20.83 20.01
CA VAL A 99 10.97 -20.73 21.46
C VAL A 99 11.74 -21.79 22.25
N HIS A 100 11.90 -23.01 21.70
CA HIS A 100 12.58 -24.12 22.37
C HIS A 100 14.08 -24.22 22.05
N ASP A 101 14.63 -23.32 21.22
CA ASP A 101 16.07 -23.31 20.93
C ASP A 101 16.85 -22.74 22.13
N GLU A 102 17.40 -23.62 22.94
CA GLU A 102 18.18 -23.26 24.13
C GLU A 102 19.45 -22.46 23.82
N SER A 103 19.90 -22.47 22.57
CA SER A 103 21.04 -21.64 22.12
C SER A 103 20.66 -20.15 21.95
N ASN A 104 19.37 -19.86 21.84
CA ASN A 104 18.85 -18.51 21.69
C ASN A 104 18.39 -17.94 23.05
N SER A 105 19.04 -16.90 23.52
CA SER A 105 18.59 -16.14 24.70
C SER A 105 17.42 -15.22 24.34
N ILE A 106 16.28 -15.78 23.89
CA ILE A 106 15.10 -15.03 23.47
C ILE A 106 13.86 -15.41 24.29
N ARG A 107 12.91 -14.49 24.35
CA ARG A 107 11.54 -14.71 24.84
C ARG A 107 10.56 -14.22 23.81
N LEU A 108 9.64 -15.07 23.37
CA LEU A 108 8.55 -14.66 22.48
C LEU A 108 7.68 -13.59 23.17
N ALA A 109 7.63 -12.40 22.56
CA ALA A 109 6.95 -11.22 23.11
C ALA A 109 5.60 -10.94 22.43
N GLY A 110 5.41 -11.39 21.20
CA GLY A 110 4.16 -11.21 20.48
C GLY A 110 4.26 -11.47 18.98
N PHE A 111 3.10 -11.39 18.36
CA PHE A 111 2.96 -11.46 16.91
C PHE A 111 2.57 -10.10 16.34
N VAL A 112 3.16 -9.72 15.22
CA VAL A 112 2.73 -8.59 14.39
C VAL A 112 2.27 -9.17 13.06
N ILE A 113 0.99 -9.12 12.81
CA ILE A 113 0.38 -9.73 11.62
C ILE A 113 -0.12 -8.65 10.66
N ASP A 114 -0.01 -8.93 9.37
CA ASP A 114 -0.68 -8.13 8.35
C ASP A 114 -2.20 -8.21 8.48
N MET A 115 -2.91 -7.18 8.01
CA MET A 115 -4.36 -7.10 8.05
C MET A 115 -5.09 -8.34 7.50
N PHE A 116 -4.50 -9.05 6.53
CA PHE A 116 -5.07 -10.26 5.95
C PHE A 116 -4.72 -11.54 6.73
N CYS A 117 -3.80 -11.48 7.68
CA CYS A 117 -3.30 -12.65 8.39
C CYS A 117 -4.01 -12.91 9.73
N THR A 118 -5.28 -12.53 9.87
CA THR A 118 -6.02 -12.61 11.14
C THR A 118 -6.16 -14.02 11.71
N THR A 119 -6.05 -15.06 10.88
CA THR A 119 -6.05 -16.47 11.35
C THR A 119 -4.84 -16.80 12.23
N MET A 120 -3.75 -16.02 12.12
CA MET A 120 -2.54 -16.19 12.94
C MET A 120 -2.72 -15.72 14.40
N ILE A 121 -3.82 -15.02 14.72
CA ILE A 121 -4.22 -14.71 16.10
C ILE A 121 -4.39 -16.00 16.91
N ASP A 122 -4.94 -17.06 16.28
CA ASP A 122 -5.12 -18.34 16.96
C ASP A 122 -3.76 -18.97 17.32
N VAL A 123 -2.79 -18.88 16.43
CA VAL A 123 -1.42 -19.36 16.69
C VAL A 123 -0.77 -18.59 17.82
N ALA A 124 -0.87 -17.25 17.83
CA ALA A 124 -0.34 -16.42 18.94
C ALA A 124 -0.98 -16.77 20.28
N ASN A 125 -2.30 -17.03 20.28
CA ASN A 125 -3.04 -17.44 21.49
C ASN A 125 -2.56 -18.78 22.06
N GLU A 126 -2.16 -19.74 21.22
CA GLU A 126 -1.58 -21.03 21.66
C GLU A 126 -0.26 -20.81 22.42
N PHE A 127 0.52 -19.79 22.09
CA PHE A 127 1.73 -19.41 22.81
C PHE A 127 1.49 -18.44 23.97
N GLY A 128 0.26 -18.02 24.20
CA GLY A 128 -0.10 -17.09 25.28
C GLY A 128 0.49 -15.68 25.12
N VAL A 129 0.76 -15.24 23.88
CA VAL A 129 1.37 -13.94 23.60
C VAL A 129 0.40 -13.01 22.86
N PRO A 130 0.54 -11.67 23.02
CA PRO A 130 -0.33 -10.72 22.33
C PRO A 130 -0.11 -10.71 20.83
N THR A 131 -1.16 -10.37 20.08
CA THR A 131 -1.11 -10.08 18.65
C THR A 131 -1.36 -8.59 18.42
N TYR A 132 -0.61 -8.01 17.49
CA TYR A 132 -0.80 -6.67 16.95
C TYR A 132 -1.07 -6.77 15.45
N VAL A 133 -1.92 -5.89 14.92
CA VAL A 133 -2.14 -5.78 13.46
C VAL A 133 -1.24 -4.69 12.90
N PHE A 134 -0.54 -4.98 11.82
CA PHE A 134 0.06 -3.97 10.96
C PHE A 134 -0.86 -3.72 9.75
N PHE A 135 -1.53 -2.58 9.79
CA PHE A 135 -2.50 -2.19 8.78
C PHE A 135 -1.81 -1.35 7.70
N THR A 136 -1.57 -1.97 6.55
CA THR A 136 -0.78 -1.41 5.44
C THR A 136 -1.62 -0.56 4.47
N SER A 137 -2.69 0.06 4.96
CA SER A 137 -3.54 0.98 4.21
C SER A 137 -3.93 2.19 5.08
N SER A 138 -4.90 3.01 4.63
CA SER A 138 -5.30 4.25 5.31
C SER A 138 -6.08 4.00 6.62
N ALA A 139 -5.96 4.93 7.56
CA ALA A 139 -6.79 4.94 8.78
C ALA A 139 -8.27 5.11 8.43
N ALA A 140 -8.57 5.88 7.39
CA ALA A 140 -9.93 6.05 6.88
C ALA A 140 -10.54 4.71 6.45
N LEU A 141 -9.79 3.86 5.72
CA LEU A 141 -10.25 2.53 5.31
C LEU A 141 -10.45 1.59 6.51
N LEU A 142 -9.60 1.65 7.52
CA LEU A 142 -9.79 0.86 8.74
C LEU A 142 -11.13 1.20 9.38
N GLY A 143 -11.42 2.48 9.55
CA GLY A 143 -12.70 2.93 10.12
C GLY A 143 -13.89 2.61 9.22
N PHE A 144 -13.74 2.71 7.90
CA PHE A 144 -14.73 2.25 6.92
C PHE A 144 -15.09 0.78 7.16
N THR A 145 -14.08 -0.06 7.34
CA THR A 145 -14.28 -1.50 7.54
C THR A 145 -15.01 -1.79 8.87
N PHE A 146 -14.61 -1.13 9.97
CA PHE A 146 -15.29 -1.25 11.26
C PHE A 146 -16.72 -0.74 11.22
N TYR A 147 -16.95 0.41 10.57
CA TYR A 147 -18.28 1.00 10.44
C TYR A 147 -19.25 0.05 9.71
N LEU A 148 -18.86 -0.46 8.54
CA LEU A 148 -19.71 -1.38 7.79
C LEU A 148 -19.93 -2.70 8.53
N GLN A 149 -18.92 -3.23 9.21
CA GLN A 149 -19.06 -4.43 10.02
C GLN A 149 -20.06 -4.22 11.16
N SER A 150 -19.97 -3.12 11.93
CA SER A 150 -20.90 -2.82 13.00
C SER A 150 -22.34 -2.64 12.49
N ARG A 151 -22.50 -1.93 11.36
CA ARG A 151 -23.82 -1.76 10.73
C ARG A 151 -24.41 -3.08 10.23
N SER A 152 -23.58 -3.96 9.71
CA SER A 152 -24.03 -5.30 9.30
C SER A 152 -24.50 -6.14 10.50
N ASP A 153 -23.75 -6.11 11.61
CA ASP A 153 -24.06 -6.91 12.79
C ASP A 153 -25.29 -6.38 13.54
N GLU A 154 -25.38 -5.08 13.75
CA GLU A 154 -26.39 -4.43 14.59
C GLU A 154 -27.68 -4.12 13.82
N GLN A 155 -27.57 -3.64 12.58
CA GLN A 155 -28.67 -3.11 11.80
C GLN A 155 -29.02 -3.97 10.59
N LYS A 156 -28.30 -5.10 10.39
CA LYS A 156 -28.50 -6.02 9.27
C LYS A 156 -28.31 -5.35 7.91
N LEU A 157 -27.46 -4.31 7.85
CA LEU A 157 -27.11 -3.66 6.59
C LEU A 157 -26.48 -4.68 5.65
N ASP A 158 -27.10 -4.90 4.51
CA ASP A 158 -26.48 -5.63 3.39
C ASP A 158 -25.78 -4.61 2.47
N VAL A 159 -24.47 -4.49 2.61
CA VAL A 159 -23.67 -3.56 1.81
C VAL A 159 -23.72 -3.87 0.32
N THR A 160 -24.06 -5.10 -0.06
CA THR A 160 -24.17 -5.49 -1.49
C THR A 160 -25.32 -4.77 -2.18
N GLU A 161 -26.35 -4.35 -1.45
CA GLU A 161 -27.48 -3.57 -1.98
C GLU A 161 -27.06 -2.13 -2.37
N CYS A 162 -25.92 -1.63 -1.83
CA CYS A 162 -25.37 -0.34 -2.22
C CYS A 162 -24.77 -0.37 -3.64
N LYS A 163 -24.52 -1.55 -4.21
CA LYS A 163 -24.01 -1.69 -5.57
C LYS A 163 -24.96 -1.02 -6.57
N ASN A 164 -24.41 -0.18 -7.43
CA ASN A 164 -25.17 0.58 -8.43
C ASN A 164 -26.22 1.55 -7.84
N SER A 165 -26.11 1.91 -6.56
CA SER A 165 -26.97 2.91 -5.93
C SER A 165 -26.26 4.27 -5.88
N ASN A 166 -27.06 5.33 -5.70
CA ASN A 166 -26.55 6.67 -5.41
C ASN A 166 -26.44 6.92 -3.88
N ALA A 167 -26.36 5.84 -3.09
CA ALA A 167 -26.26 5.97 -1.65
C ALA A 167 -24.95 6.65 -1.24
N GLU A 168 -25.01 7.49 -0.24
CA GLU A 168 -23.86 8.10 0.43
C GLU A 168 -23.91 7.71 1.90
N LEU A 169 -22.80 7.25 2.45
CA LEU A 169 -22.72 6.86 3.86
C LEU A 169 -21.88 7.88 4.64
N LEU A 170 -22.41 8.31 5.78
CA LEU A 170 -21.68 9.10 6.77
C LEU A 170 -20.78 8.18 7.59
N ILE A 171 -19.57 7.99 7.13
CA ILE A 171 -18.57 7.12 7.77
C ILE A 171 -17.70 7.98 8.69
N PRO A 172 -17.62 7.71 9.99
CA PRO A 172 -16.97 8.61 10.96
C PRO A 172 -15.51 8.98 10.66
N THR A 173 -14.79 8.13 9.93
CA THR A 173 -13.38 8.34 9.57
C THR A 173 -13.19 9.14 8.28
N TYR A 174 -14.25 9.51 7.58
CA TYR A 174 -14.23 10.42 6.42
C TYR A 174 -14.87 11.76 6.79
N ILE A 175 -14.37 12.85 6.20
CA ILE A 175 -14.91 14.20 6.40
C ILE A 175 -16.20 14.38 5.60
N ASN A 176 -16.21 13.88 4.37
CA ASN A 176 -17.34 13.97 3.48
C ASN A 176 -18.13 12.67 3.41
N PRO A 177 -19.44 12.69 3.13
CA PRO A 177 -20.21 11.49 2.87
C PRO A 177 -19.59 10.67 1.73
N VAL A 178 -19.37 9.38 1.96
CA VAL A 178 -18.70 8.49 1.00
C VAL A 178 -19.74 7.89 0.07
N PRO A 179 -19.70 8.19 -1.24
CA PRO A 179 -20.65 7.63 -2.18
C PRO A 179 -20.36 6.16 -2.47
N ALA A 180 -21.41 5.36 -2.66
CA ALA A 180 -21.29 3.92 -2.85
C ALA A 180 -20.44 3.53 -4.09
N ASN A 181 -20.42 4.35 -5.12
CA ASN A 181 -19.64 4.09 -6.33
C ASN A 181 -18.11 4.06 -6.10
N VAL A 182 -17.61 4.60 -4.97
CA VAL A 182 -16.19 4.51 -4.58
C VAL A 182 -15.90 3.43 -3.55
N PHE A 183 -16.88 2.63 -3.11
CA PHE A 183 -16.60 1.50 -2.21
C PHE A 183 -15.74 0.45 -2.91
N PRO A 184 -14.82 -0.21 -2.20
CA PRO A 184 -14.04 -1.30 -2.78
C PRO A 184 -14.98 -2.40 -3.31
N SER A 185 -14.69 -2.91 -4.53
CA SER A 185 -15.58 -3.85 -5.22
C SER A 185 -15.91 -5.10 -4.41
N LYS A 186 -14.98 -5.54 -3.58
CA LYS A 186 -15.14 -6.72 -2.73
C LYS A 186 -16.22 -6.58 -1.66
N PHE A 187 -16.60 -5.36 -1.28
CA PHE A 187 -17.74 -5.15 -0.37
C PHE A 187 -19.08 -5.39 -1.03
N PHE A 188 -19.16 -5.36 -2.37
CA PHE A 188 -20.36 -5.69 -3.13
C PHE A 188 -20.51 -7.18 -3.46
N ASP A 189 -19.55 -8.00 -3.05
CA ASP A 189 -19.56 -9.45 -3.13
C ASP A 189 -19.82 -10.02 -1.74
N LYS A 190 -20.76 -10.98 -1.62
CA LYS A 190 -21.14 -11.54 -0.31
C LYS A 190 -19.97 -12.21 0.41
N ASP A 191 -19.15 -12.96 -0.32
CA ASP A 191 -18.00 -13.63 0.26
C ASP A 191 -16.90 -12.61 0.63
N GLY A 192 -16.70 -11.60 -0.22
CA GLY A 192 -15.76 -10.52 0.03
C GLY A 192 -16.14 -9.67 1.22
N SER A 193 -17.39 -9.22 1.34
CA SER A 193 -17.86 -8.46 2.49
C SER A 193 -17.80 -9.28 3.79
N ALA A 194 -18.21 -10.55 3.74
CA ALA A 194 -18.12 -11.45 4.89
C ALA A 194 -16.67 -11.64 5.37
N MET A 195 -15.72 -11.75 4.44
CA MET A 195 -14.29 -11.81 4.76
C MET A 195 -13.82 -10.55 5.49
N PHE A 196 -14.07 -9.35 4.96
CA PHE A 196 -13.66 -8.10 5.60
C PHE A 196 -14.32 -7.90 6.96
N PHE A 197 -15.60 -8.26 7.11
CA PHE A 197 -16.30 -8.18 8.39
C PHE A 197 -15.74 -9.18 9.41
N SER A 198 -15.37 -10.39 8.97
CA SER A 198 -14.67 -11.35 9.82
C SER A 198 -13.33 -10.79 10.29
N MET A 199 -12.55 -10.21 9.39
CA MET A 199 -11.27 -9.56 9.74
C MET A 199 -11.48 -8.44 10.76
N ALA A 200 -12.46 -7.55 10.56
CA ALA A 200 -12.76 -6.46 11.48
C ALA A 200 -13.13 -6.96 12.89
N ARG A 201 -13.89 -8.07 12.98
CA ARG A 201 -14.17 -8.70 14.29
C ARG A 201 -12.89 -9.23 14.94
N ARG A 202 -12.02 -9.89 14.15
CA ARG A 202 -10.75 -10.43 14.64
C ARG A 202 -9.79 -9.31 15.06
N PHE A 203 -9.79 -8.14 14.41
CA PHE A 203 -8.98 -7.00 14.84
C PHE A 203 -9.29 -6.58 16.28
N ARG A 204 -10.55 -6.69 16.73
CA ARG A 204 -10.93 -6.37 18.12
C ARG A 204 -10.32 -7.31 19.16
N GLU A 205 -9.85 -8.49 18.76
CA GLU A 205 -9.17 -9.44 19.64
C GLU A 205 -7.69 -9.08 19.89
N THR A 206 -7.14 -8.15 19.11
CA THR A 206 -5.73 -7.81 19.16
C THR A 206 -5.40 -6.77 20.23
N LYS A 207 -4.13 -6.66 20.58
CA LYS A 207 -3.65 -5.71 21.61
C LYS A 207 -3.54 -4.28 21.10
N GLY A 208 -3.46 -4.11 19.78
CA GLY A 208 -3.37 -2.81 19.11
C GLY A 208 -3.23 -2.93 17.61
N ILE A 209 -3.50 -1.83 16.91
CA ILE A 209 -3.44 -1.74 15.45
C ILE A 209 -2.45 -0.63 15.09
N MET A 210 -1.40 -1.00 14.40
CA MET A 210 -0.41 -0.08 13.84
C MET A 210 -0.79 0.23 12.39
N ILE A 211 -0.94 1.50 12.09
CA ILE A 211 -1.38 1.94 10.75
C ILE A 211 -0.21 2.63 10.06
N ASN A 212 0.09 2.24 8.83
CA ASN A 212 1.10 2.90 8.01
C ASN A 212 0.60 4.25 7.50
N THR A 213 0.41 5.19 8.41
CA THR A 213 0.04 6.58 8.15
C THR A 213 0.70 7.49 9.17
N PHE A 214 0.54 8.80 9.05
CA PHE A 214 0.99 9.76 10.06
C PHE A 214 -0.14 10.72 10.43
N LEU A 215 -0.11 11.20 11.67
CA LEU A 215 -1.23 11.92 12.28
C LEU A 215 -1.68 13.14 11.46
N ASP A 216 -0.74 13.91 10.90
CA ASP A 216 -1.07 15.10 10.13
C ASP A 216 -1.73 14.81 8.78
N LEU A 217 -1.52 13.63 8.20
CA LEU A 217 -2.17 13.22 6.95
C LEU A 217 -3.63 12.89 7.19
N GLU A 218 -3.91 12.03 8.16
CA GLU A 218 -5.23 11.50 8.44
C GLU A 218 -5.73 11.88 9.85
N ALA A 219 -5.57 13.16 10.24
CA ALA A 219 -5.91 13.63 11.60
C ALA A 219 -7.37 13.36 11.98
N HIS A 220 -8.31 13.53 11.04
CA HIS A 220 -9.73 13.27 11.26
C HIS A 220 -10.00 11.77 11.50
N ALA A 221 -9.49 10.91 10.64
CA ALA A 221 -9.67 9.46 10.75
C ALA A 221 -9.01 8.92 12.04
N MET A 222 -7.78 9.34 12.34
CA MET A 222 -7.08 8.94 13.56
C MET A 222 -7.80 9.38 14.83
N LYS A 223 -8.37 10.60 14.82
CA LYS A 223 -9.19 11.08 15.94
C LYS A 223 -10.44 10.22 16.11
N SER A 224 -11.18 9.98 15.03
CA SER A 224 -12.38 9.15 15.04
C SER A 224 -12.11 7.74 15.57
N LEU A 225 -11.02 7.09 15.12
CA LEU A 225 -10.62 5.77 15.61
C LEU A 225 -10.20 5.81 17.09
N SER A 226 -9.52 6.86 17.54
CA SER A 226 -9.10 6.99 18.93
C SER A 226 -10.27 7.25 19.89
N ASP A 227 -11.35 7.86 19.42
CA ASP A 227 -12.57 8.11 20.18
C ASP A 227 -13.47 6.86 20.26
N ASP A 228 -13.25 5.85 19.41
CA ASP A 228 -13.99 4.58 19.44
C ASP A 228 -13.38 3.58 20.46
N HIS A 229 -13.96 3.51 21.62
CA HIS A 229 -13.51 2.60 22.70
C HIS A 229 -13.90 1.13 22.47
N THR A 230 -14.56 0.79 21.37
CA THR A 230 -14.93 -0.60 21.02
C THR A 230 -13.84 -1.31 20.21
N ILE A 231 -12.80 -0.57 19.80
CA ILE A 231 -11.65 -1.10 19.05
C ILE A 231 -10.37 -1.03 19.88
N PRO A 232 -9.35 -1.84 19.56
CA PRO A 232 -8.04 -1.75 20.19
C PRO A 232 -7.38 -0.38 19.97
N PRO A 233 -6.41 0.02 20.81
CA PRO A 233 -5.62 1.22 20.57
C PRO A 233 -5.01 1.26 19.17
N VAL A 234 -5.08 2.42 18.51
CA VAL A 234 -4.53 2.64 17.17
C VAL A 234 -3.27 3.52 17.25
N TYR A 235 -2.26 3.17 16.44
CA TYR A 235 -0.97 3.85 16.41
C TYR A 235 -0.63 4.25 14.97
N SER A 236 -0.57 5.54 14.66
CA SER A 236 -0.07 6.02 13.38
C SER A 236 1.46 6.03 13.40
N ILE A 237 2.09 5.06 12.74
CA ILE A 237 3.52 4.81 12.83
C ILE A 237 4.31 5.16 11.57
N GLY A 238 3.62 5.59 10.51
CA GLY A 238 4.20 5.88 9.20
C GLY A 238 4.61 7.35 8.98
N PRO A 239 5.02 7.69 7.74
CA PRO A 239 5.06 6.77 6.61
C PRO A 239 6.24 5.78 6.68
N ILE A 240 5.95 4.50 6.61
CA ILE A 240 6.96 3.46 6.47
C ILE A 240 7.14 3.21 4.97
N LEU A 241 8.31 3.54 4.46
CA LEU A 241 8.62 3.59 3.04
C LEU A 241 9.97 2.95 2.78
N HIS A 242 10.06 2.25 1.68
CA HIS A 242 11.35 1.83 1.15
C HIS A 242 11.96 2.97 0.31
N VAL A 243 12.71 3.85 0.98
CA VAL A 243 13.25 5.09 0.36
C VAL A 243 14.65 4.91 -0.23
N THR A 244 15.30 3.79 0.01
CA THR A 244 16.63 3.53 -0.56
C THR A 244 16.46 3.31 -2.06
N ALA A 245 17.05 4.21 -2.83
CA ALA A 245 17.31 4.00 -4.24
C ALA A 245 18.40 2.92 -4.38
N GLU A 246 18.11 1.70 -3.89
CA GLU A 246 18.97 0.58 -4.25
C GLU A 246 18.86 0.45 -5.77
N ASN A 247 19.99 0.51 -6.42
CA ASN A 247 20.13 0.05 -7.80
C ASN A 247 19.60 -1.38 -7.77
N ASP A 248 18.33 -1.55 -8.18
CA ASP A 248 17.81 -2.85 -8.52
C ASP A 248 18.70 -3.28 -9.69
N ASP A 249 19.73 -4.09 -9.40
CA ASP A 249 20.69 -4.55 -10.42
C ASP A 249 19.98 -5.25 -11.58
N ASP A 250 18.70 -5.58 -11.40
CA ASP A 250 17.80 -6.12 -12.41
C ASP A 250 17.10 -5.07 -13.28
N ASN A 251 17.18 -3.77 -12.96
CA ASN A 251 16.52 -2.73 -13.77
C ASN A 251 17.50 -2.14 -14.80
N LYS A 252 17.64 -2.83 -15.92
CA LYS A 252 18.52 -2.42 -17.04
C LYS A 252 18.25 -1.02 -17.57
N ASP A 253 17.06 -0.48 -17.36
CA ASP A 253 16.63 0.82 -17.88
C ASP A 253 16.76 1.95 -16.85
N TYR A 254 17.19 1.65 -15.62
CA TYR A 254 17.26 2.63 -14.52
C TYR A 254 18.10 3.86 -14.92
N ASP A 255 19.31 3.64 -15.36
CA ASP A 255 20.24 4.72 -15.73
C ASP A 255 19.69 5.57 -16.90
N GLU A 256 19.04 4.93 -17.87
CA GLU A 256 18.42 5.63 -18.99
C GLU A 256 17.22 6.49 -18.56
N ILE A 257 16.42 6.00 -17.60
CA ILE A 257 15.27 6.74 -17.07
C ILE A 257 15.76 7.96 -16.32
N ILE A 258 16.72 7.78 -15.41
CA ILE A 258 17.26 8.88 -14.59
C ILE A 258 18.00 9.90 -15.46
N LYS A 259 18.77 9.45 -16.44
CA LYS A 259 19.42 10.34 -17.41
C LYS A 259 18.41 11.19 -18.18
N TRP A 260 17.35 10.58 -18.68
CA TRP A 260 16.28 11.30 -19.37
C TRP A 260 15.61 12.34 -18.46
N LEU A 261 15.33 12.00 -17.18
CA LEU A 261 14.76 12.92 -16.22
C LEU A 261 15.70 14.10 -15.93
N HIS A 262 17.01 13.88 -15.85
CA HIS A 262 18.00 14.96 -15.68
C HIS A 262 18.01 15.99 -16.82
N GLU A 263 17.60 15.60 -18.00
CA GLU A 263 17.49 16.48 -19.16
C GLU A 263 16.19 17.33 -19.13
N GLN A 264 15.27 17.08 -18.19
CA GLN A 264 13.99 17.77 -18.13
C GLN A 264 14.01 18.94 -17.14
N PRO A 265 13.26 20.03 -17.44
CA PRO A 265 13.11 21.16 -16.51
C PRO A 265 12.49 20.73 -15.18
N VAL A 266 12.79 21.49 -14.13
CA VAL A 266 12.23 21.25 -12.78
C VAL A 266 10.70 21.24 -12.82
N SER A 267 10.08 20.27 -12.14
CA SER A 267 8.63 20.11 -11.99
C SER A 267 7.83 20.13 -13.29
N SER A 268 8.42 19.67 -14.40
CA SER A 268 7.80 19.71 -15.74
C SER A 268 7.25 18.37 -16.22
N VAL A 269 7.61 17.26 -15.56
CA VAL A 269 7.27 15.92 -16.02
C VAL A 269 6.06 15.39 -15.24
N VAL A 270 5.07 14.89 -15.98
CA VAL A 270 4.00 14.06 -15.44
C VAL A 270 4.44 12.61 -15.47
N PHE A 271 4.48 11.96 -14.32
CA PHE A 271 4.76 10.54 -14.22
C PHE A 271 3.44 9.75 -14.19
N LEU A 272 3.29 8.73 -15.03
CA LEU A 272 2.15 7.82 -15.04
C LEU A 272 2.63 6.44 -14.63
N CYS A 273 2.15 5.94 -13.48
CA CYS A 273 2.41 4.58 -13.01
C CYS A 273 1.24 4.07 -12.18
N PHE A 274 0.80 2.84 -12.47
CA PHE A 274 -0.39 2.24 -11.88
C PHE A 274 -0.05 1.06 -10.96
N GLY A 275 1.14 1.08 -10.37
CA GLY A 275 1.62 0.06 -9.44
C GLY A 275 2.04 -1.24 -10.10
N SER A 276 2.39 -2.24 -9.29
CA SER A 276 2.91 -3.52 -9.78
C SER A 276 1.91 -4.37 -10.57
N MET A 277 0.62 -4.17 -10.32
CA MET A 277 -0.48 -4.94 -10.93
C MET A 277 -1.33 -4.12 -11.91
N GLY A 278 -1.00 -2.84 -12.11
CA GLY A 278 -1.77 -1.94 -12.96
C GLY A 278 -1.45 -2.12 -14.44
N TYR A 279 -2.50 -2.23 -15.26
CA TYR A 279 -2.45 -2.24 -16.72
C TYR A 279 -3.77 -1.79 -17.30
N PHE A 280 -3.77 -1.44 -18.56
CA PHE A 280 -4.97 -1.07 -19.32
C PHE A 280 -5.08 -1.90 -20.60
N ASP A 281 -6.31 -2.01 -21.10
CA ASP A 281 -6.58 -2.57 -22.41
C ASP A 281 -6.23 -1.57 -23.51
N ASP A 282 -6.03 -2.05 -24.74
CA ASP A 282 -5.54 -1.29 -25.89
C ASP A 282 -6.35 -0.02 -26.18
N GLU A 283 -7.67 -0.06 -25.97
CA GLU A 283 -8.53 1.10 -26.21
C GLU A 283 -8.23 2.22 -25.21
N GLN A 284 -8.07 1.88 -23.92
CA GLN A 284 -7.73 2.85 -22.89
C GLN A 284 -6.29 3.39 -23.09
N VAL A 285 -5.35 2.55 -23.52
CA VAL A 285 -3.98 2.97 -23.85
C VAL A 285 -3.98 4.04 -24.94
N LYS A 286 -4.81 3.90 -25.97
CA LYS A 286 -4.95 4.89 -27.04
C LYS A 286 -5.51 6.22 -26.55
N GLU A 287 -6.52 6.20 -25.68
CA GLU A 287 -7.07 7.42 -25.08
C GLU A 287 -6.01 8.14 -24.22
N ILE A 288 -5.22 7.39 -23.42
CA ILE A 288 -4.11 7.96 -22.64
C ILE A 288 -3.07 8.60 -23.56
N ALA A 289 -2.67 7.93 -24.63
CA ALA A 289 -1.70 8.46 -25.58
C ALA A 289 -2.18 9.77 -26.21
N VAL A 290 -3.43 9.81 -26.67
CA VAL A 290 -4.04 11.04 -27.22
C VAL A 290 -4.08 12.17 -26.19
N ALA A 291 -4.42 11.87 -24.94
CA ALA A 291 -4.45 12.85 -23.85
C ALA A 291 -3.07 13.42 -23.55
N LEU A 292 -2.04 12.57 -23.48
CA LEU A 292 -0.66 12.98 -23.24
C LEU A 292 -0.16 13.90 -24.35
N GLU A 293 -0.39 13.55 -25.61
CA GLU A 293 -0.02 14.36 -26.75
C GLU A 293 -0.75 15.73 -26.73
N LYS A 294 -2.06 15.73 -26.52
CA LYS A 294 -2.87 16.97 -26.44
C LYS A 294 -2.52 17.84 -25.23
N SER A 295 -2.15 17.25 -24.12
CA SER A 295 -1.79 18.01 -22.91
C SER A 295 -0.58 18.91 -23.12
N GLY A 296 0.34 18.51 -23.99
CA GLY A 296 1.59 19.22 -24.26
C GLY A 296 2.59 19.21 -23.10
N HIS A 297 2.28 18.53 -21.99
CA HIS A 297 3.19 18.35 -20.87
C HIS A 297 4.23 17.26 -21.16
N ARG A 298 5.40 17.40 -20.56
CA ARG A 298 6.40 16.33 -20.54
C ARG A 298 5.87 15.16 -19.75
N PHE A 299 6.16 13.93 -20.18
CA PHE A 299 5.67 12.76 -19.46
C PHE A 299 6.67 11.61 -19.46
N LEU A 300 6.62 10.84 -18.37
CA LEU A 300 7.22 9.53 -18.23
C LEU A 300 6.08 8.54 -17.96
N TRP A 301 5.86 7.59 -18.86
CA TRP A 301 4.75 6.65 -18.76
C TRP A 301 5.23 5.21 -18.62
N SER A 302 4.98 4.62 -17.45
CA SER A 302 5.13 3.18 -17.22
C SER A 302 3.94 2.45 -17.81
N LEU A 303 4.11 1.87 -19.01
CA LEU A 303 3.09 1.14 -19.75
C LEU A 303 3.35 -0.35 -19.62
N ARG A 304 2.40 -1.05 -18.99
CA ARG A 304 2.52 -2.49 -18.72
C ARG A 304 1.55 -3.30 -19.58
N LYS A 305 2.04 -4.45 -20.07
CA LYS A 305 1.24 -5.41 -20.82
C LYS A 305 0.37 -6.23 -19.87
N PRO A 306 -0.93 -6.41 -20.16
CA PRO A 306 -1.80 -7.30 -19.39
C PRO A 306 -1.21 -8.71 -19.25
N PRO A 307 -1.36 -9.39 -18.09
CA PRO A 307 -1.01 -10.80 -17.97
C PRO A 307 -1.92 -11.68 -18.82
N SER A 308 -1.52 -12.93 -19.08
CA SER A 308 -2.38 -13.90 -19.74
C SER A 308 -3.62 -14.20 -18.90
N LYS A 309 -4.79 -14.35 -19.53
CA LYS A 309 -6.08 -14.52 -18.82
C LYS A 309 -6.14 -15.80 -17.97
N ASP A 310 -5.33 -16.80 -18.29
CA ASP A 310 -5.40 -18.14 -17.69
C ASP A 310 -4.43 -18.34 -16.51
N ARG A 311 -3.59 -17.33 -16.19
CA ARG A 311 -2.59 -17.43 -15.13
C ARG A 311 -2.59 -16.20 -14.24
N PHE A 312 -2.37 -16.43 -12.95
CA PHE A 312 -2.09 -15.36 -12.01
C PHE A 312 -0.62 -14.96 -12.17
N GLU A 313 -0.37 -13.95 -13.00
CA GLU A 313 0.97 -13.42 -13.31
C GLU A 313 0.97 -11.90 -13.14
N TYR A 314 2.16 -11.35 -12.88
CA TYR A 314 2.34 -9.89 -12.92
C TYR A 314 2.29 -9.38 -14.37
N PRO A 315 1.80 -8.15 -14.58
CA PRO A 315 1.95 -7.48 -15.86
C PRO A 315 3.42 -7.45 -16.30
N SER A 316 3.66 -7.66 -17.58
CA SER A 316 5.01 -7.65 -18.19
C SER A 316 5.25 -6.38 -19.01
N ASP A 317 6.42 -6.24 -19.59
CA ASP A 317 6.73 -5.14 -20.50
C ASP A 317 6.29 -5.49 -21.92
N HIS A 318 5.92 -4.47 -22.71
CA HIS A 318 5.60 -4.64 -24.11
C HIS A 318 6.88 -4.80 -24.94
N GLU A 319 6.93 -5.82 -25.77
CA GLU A 319 8.05 -6.04 -26.70
C GLU A 319 8.08 -4.99 -27.82
N ASN A 320 6.91 -4.54 -28.27
CA ASN A 320 6.76 -3.58 -29.35
C ASN A 320 5.68 -2.54 -29.07
N LEU A 321 6.09 -1.36 -28.63
CA LEU A 321 5.19 -0.25 -28.32
C LEU A 321 4.41 0.27 -29.53
N LYS A 322 4.91 0.06 -30.77
CA LYS A 322 4.26 0.54 -32.00
C LYS A 322 2.96 -0.20 -32.33
N GLU A 323 2.77 -1.40 -31.77
CA GLU A 323 1.55 -2.19 -31.98
C GLU A 323 0.38 -1.70 -31.11
N ILE A 324 0.70 -1.08 -29.97
CA ILE A 324 -0.26 -0.66 -28.96
C ILE A 324 -0.57 0.84 -29.05
N LEU A 325 0.46 1.65 -29.30
CA LEU A 325 0.34 3.10 -29.34
C LEU A 325 -0.19 3.58 -30.70
N PRO A 326 -0.89 4.72 -30.75
CA PRO A 326 -1.32 5.32 -32.00
C PRO A 326 -0.15 5.52 -32.97
N GLU A 327 -0.41 5.35 -34.26
CA GLU A 327 0.59 5.53 -35.28
C GLU A 327 1.26 6.92 -35.20
N GLY A 328 2.58 6.94 -35.22
CA GLY A 328 3.37 8.17 -35.14
C GLY A 328 3.47 8.81 -33.75
N PHE A 329 2.80 8.26 -32.71
CA PHE A 329 2.82 8.85 -31.37
C PHE A 329 4.24 9.03 -30.83
N LEU A 330 5.07 7.99 -30.88
CA LEU A 330 6.45 8.05 -30.36
C LEU A 330 7.30 9.10 -31.07
N GLN A 331 7.08 9.31 -32.38
CA GLN A 331 7.79 10.33 -33.16
C GLN A 331 7.33 11.74 -32.78
N ARG A 332 6.00 11.96 -32.66
CA ARG A 332 5.44 13.29 -32.34
C ARG A 332 5.77 13.72 -30.92
N THR A 333 5.96 12.76 -30.02
CA THR A 333 6.23 13.03 -28.59
C THR A 333 7.70 12.87 -28.20
N ALA A 334 8.59 12.53 -29.13
CA ALA A 334 10.01 12.22 -28.86
C ALA A 334 10.76 13.29 -28.05
N GLY A 335 10.37 14.58 -28.21
CA GLY A 335 10.99 15.70 -27.47
C GLY A 335 10.41 15.97 -26.07
N ILE A 336 9.28 15.35 -25.72
CA ILE A 336 8.57 15.64 -24.46
C ILE A 336 8.19 14.39 -23.69
N GLY A 337 8.23 13.21 -24.27
CA GLY A 337 7.71 11.99 -23.64
C GLY A 337 8.67 10.81 -23.71
N LYS A 338 8.65 9.97 -22.67
CA LYS A 338 9.30 8.67 -22.63
C LYS A 338 8.30 7.63 -22.15
N VAL A 339 8.13 6.54 -22.92
CA VAL A 339 7.33 5.37 -22.51
C VAL A 339 8.32 4.27 -22.11
N ILE A 340 8.10 3.71 -20.93
CA ILE A 340 8.96 2.69 -20.31
C ILE A 340 8.12 1.48 -19.88
N GLY A 341 8.77 0.39 -19.54
CA GLY A 341 8.18 -0.77 -18.88
C GLY A 341 8.06 -0.54 -17.36
N TRP A 342 8.71 -1.41 -16.58
CA TRP A 342 8.77 -1.26 -15.12
C TRP A 342 9.51 0.03 -14.72
N ALA A 343 8.91 0.79 -13.79
CA ALA A 343 9.47 2.06 -13.32
C ALA A 343 10.04 1.93 -11.89
N PRO A 344 11.24 2.46 -11.62
CA PRO A 344 11.74 2.64 -10.25
C PRO A 344 11.00 3.81 -9.57
N GLN A 345 9.78 3.54 -9.08
CA GLN A 345 8.79 4.56 -8.71
C GLN A 345 9.33 5.61 -7.73
N VAL A 346 9.98 5.17 -6.65
CA VAL A 346 10.50 6.09 -5.62
C VAL A 346 11.62 6.98 -6.19
N ALA A 347 12.54 6.41 -6.98
CA ALA A 347 13.60 7.19 -7.61
C ALA A 347 13.03 8.24 -8.58
N VAL A 348 12.02 7.86 -9.37
CA VAL A 348 11.32 8.78 -10.28
C VAL A 348 10.59 9.88 -9.50
N LEU A 349 9.79 9.54 -8.49
CA LEU A 349 9.05 10.51 -7.67
C LEU A 349 9.98 11.48 -6.92
N SER A 350 11.16 11.00 -6.52
CA SER A 350 12.17 11.82 -5.84
C SER A 350 12.89 12.79 -6.75
N HIS A 351 12.79 12.60 -8.08
CA HIS A 351 13.51 13.40 -9.03
C HIS A 351 12.90 14.81 -9.20
N HIS A 352 13.73 15.85 -9.18
CA HIS A 352 13.30 17.26 -9.21
C HIS A 352 12.50 17.67 -10.45
N SER A 353 12.62 16.96 -11.55
CA SER A 353 11.87 17.22 -12.77
C SER A 353 10.43 16.73 -12.73
N VAL A 354 10.09 15.82 -11.80
CA VAL A 354 8.72 15.29 -11.68
C VAL A 354 7.84 16.29 -10.96
N GLY A 355 6.80 16.76 -11.63
CA GLY A 355 5.88 17.77 -11.15
C GLY A 355 4.49 17.26 -10.83
N GLY A 356 4.13 16.04 -11.27
CA GLY A 356 2.82 15.44 -11.02
C GLY A 356 2.84 13.93 -11.24
N PHE A 357 1.93 13.22 -10.57
CA PHE A 357 1.85 11.77 -10.58
C PHE A 357 0.42 11.30 -10.91
N VAL A 358 0.22 10.70 -12.07
CA VAL A 358 -1.04 9.98 -12.37
C VAL A 358 -0.94 8.60 -11.74
N SER A 359 -1.74 8.38 -10.70
CA SER A 359 -1.62 7.23 -9.82
C SER A 359 -2.92 6.44 -9.70
N HIS A 360 -2.78 5.14 -9.50
CA HIS A 360 -3.87 4.26 -9.10
C HIS A 360 -4.32 4.44 -7.64
N CYS A 361 -3.68 5.32 -6.86
CA CYS A 361 -3.98 5.59 -5.45
C CYS A 361 -3.83 4.39 -4.51
N GLY A 362 -2.97 3.41 -4.83
CA GLY A 362 -2.53 2.41 -3.85
C GLY A 362 -1.80 3.09 -2.70
N TRP A 363 -2.00 2.61 -1.45
CA TRP A 363 -1.59 3.36 -0.27
C TRP A 363 -0.09 3.62 -0.19
N ASN A 364 0.76 2.63 -0.50
CA ASN A 364 2.21 2.83 -0.53
C ASN A 364 2.60 3.91 -1.55
N SER A 365 2.03 3.87 -2.75
CA SER A 365 2.31 4.88 -3.78
C SER A 365 1.81 6.27 -3.38
N THR A 366 0.72 6.34 -2.63
CA THR A 366 0.23 7.59 -2.02
C THR A 366 1.23 8.14 -1.02
N LEU A 367 1.72 7.32 -0.09
CA LEU A 367 2.71 7.74 0.91
C LEU A 367 4.04 8.15 0.27
N GLU A 368 4.51 7.42 -0.76
CA GLU A 368 5.69 7.79 -1.54
C GLU A 368 5.53 9.15 -2.22
N SER A 369 4.37 9.38 -2.83
CA SER A 369 4.05 10.66 -3.48
C SER A 369 4.03 11.81 -2.46
N VAL A 370 3.41 11.62 -1.30
CA VAL A 370 3.38 12.59 -0.19
C VAL A 370 4.80 12.86 0.32
N TRP A 371 5.60 11.82 0.53
CA TRP A 371 6.99 11.93 0.97
C TRP A 371 7.85 12.74 0.00
N CYS A 372 7.65 12.54 -1.30
CA CYS A 372 8.34 13.29 -2.35
C CYS A 372 7.73 14.69 -2.56
N GLY A 373 6.50 14.93 -2.14
CA GLY A 373 5.77 16.18 -2.31
C GLY A 373 5.26 16.38 -3.74
N VAL A 374 4.96 15.28 -4.43
CA VAL A 374 4.46 15.26 -5.80
C VAL A 374 2.93 15.12 -5.75
N PRO A 375 2.15 16.08 -6.28
CA PRO A 375 0.69 15.99 -6.28
C PRO A 375 0.18 14.86 -7.19
N ILE A 376 -1.01 14.33 -6.86
CA ILE A 376 -1.60 13.15 -7.47
C ILE A 376 -2.77 13.52 -8.39
N ALA A 377 -2.85 12.88 -9.57
CA ALA A 377 -4.08 12.75 -10.33
C ALA A 377 -4.63 11.34 -10.12
N ALA A 378 -5.78 11.26 -9.46
CA ALA A 378 -6.35 10.03 -8.96
C ALA A 378 -7.10 9.26 -10.06
N TRP A 379 -6.64 8.04 -10.32
CA TRP A 379 -7.25 7.10 -11.24
C TRP A 379 -7.14 5.66 -10.70
N PRO A 380 -7.97 5.31 -9.69
CA PRO A 380 -7.95 4.00 -9.06
C PRO A 380 -8.34 2.88 -10.03
N MET A 381 -7.93 1.66 -9.75
CA MET A 381 -8.16 0.50 -10.61
C MET A 381 -8.83 -0.67 -9.89
N TYR A 382 -8.42 -1.01 -8.66
CA TYR A 382 -8.88 -2.19 -7.91
C TYR A 382 -8.66 -2.01 -6.40
N ALA A 383 -9.00 -3.02 -5.61
CA ALA A 383 -8.86 -3.08 -4.15
C ALA A 383 -9.55 -1.90 -3.44
N GLU A 384 -8.87 -1.21 -2.55
CA GLU A 384 -9.34 -0.06 -1.79
C GLU A 384 -9.06 1.29 -2.47
N GLN A 385 -8.48 1.26 -3.66
CA GLN A 385 -7.95 2.46 -4.32
C GLN A 385 -9.00 3.55 -4.58
N GLN A 386 -10.28 3.17 -4.79
CA GLN A 386 -11.37 4.12 -4.99
C GLN A 386 -11.64 4.94 -3.73
N THR A 387 -11.64 4.30 -2.55
CA THR A 387 -11.80 5.00 -1.27
C THR A 387 -10.59 5.87 -0.95
N ASN A 388 -9.37 5.40 -1.26
CA ASN A 388 -8.17 6.22 -1.12
C ASN A 388 -8.23 7.44 -2.06
N ALA A 389 -8.65 7.26 -3.32
CA ALA A 389 -8.81 8.35 -4.27
C ALA A 389 -9.84 9.39 -3.76
N PHE A 390 -10.96 8.92 -3.21
CA PHE A 390 -11.98 9.79 -2.61
C PHE A 390 -11.39 10.61 -1.45
N GLU A 391 -10.71 9.98 -0.52
CA GLU A 391 -10.06 10.65 0.60
C GLU A 391 -9.07 11.71 0.13
N LEU A 392 -8.16 11.35 -0.80
CA LEU A 392 -7.13 12.26 -1.33
C LEU A 392 -7.72 13.49 -2.03
N VAL A 393 -8.80 13.31 -2.77
CA VAL A 393 -9.44 14.38 -3.56
C VAL A 393 -10.40 15.20 -2.71
N LYS A 394 -11.30 14.54 -1.95
CA LYS A 394 -12.43 15.22 -1.28
C LYS A 394 -12.11 15.63 0.15
N ASP A 395 -11.40 14.80 0.91
CA ASP A 395 -11.15 15.06 2.32
C ASP A 395 -9.82 15.80 2.54
N LEU A 396 -8.75 15.37 1.87
CA LEU A 396 -7.42 15.93 2.06
C LEU A 396 -7.10 17.07 1.07
N GLY A 397 -7.68 17.06 -0.12
CA GLY A 397 -7.44 18.08 -1.15
C GLY A 397 -6.00 18.14 -1.64
N ILE A 398 -5.30 16.97 -1.67
CA ILE A 398 -3.92 16.81 -2.16
C ILE A 398 -3.84 16.10 -3.50
N ALA A 399 -4.99 15.79 -4.10
CA ALA A 399 -5.11 15.17 -5.40
C ALA A 399 -6.20 15.82 -6.25
N VAL A 400 -6.10 15.66 -7.56
CA VAL A 400 -7.17 15.99 -8.54
C VAL A 400 -7.76 14.69 -9.06
N GLU A 401 -9.01 14.75 -9.51
CA GLU A 401 -9.68 13.59 -10.08
C GLU A 401 -9.42 13.49 -11.59
N ILE A 402 -9.06 12.28 -12.06
CA ILE A 402 -9.27 11.85 -13.44
C ILE A 402 -10.58 11.06 -13.49
N LYS A 403 -10.64 9.92 -12.78
CA LYS A 403 -11.85 9.10 -12.72
C LYS A 403 -11.88 8.29 -11.42
N MET A 404 -12.53 8.83 -10.39
CA MET A 404 -12.46 8.31 -9.02
C MET A 404 -13.18 6.97 -8.82
N ASP A 405 -14.24 6.72 -9.60
CA ASP A 405 -15.04 5.50 -9.56
C ASP A 405 -14.63 4.45 -10.61
N TYR A 406 -13.51 4.68 -11.32
CA TYR A 406 -13.02 3.72 -12.31
C TYR A 406 -12.69 2.37 -11.68
N ARG A 407 -12.98 1.31 -12.42
CA ARG A 407 -12.67 -0.07 -12.02
C ARG A 407 -12.10 -0.82 -13.22
N ARG A 408 -10.94 -1.40 -13.05
CA ARG A 408 -10.33 -2.23 -14.08
C ARG A 408 -11.25 -3.43 -14.41
N GLY A 409 -11.41 -3.71 -15.70
CA GLY A 409 -12.30 -4.76 -16.20
C GLY A 409 -13.77 -4.34 -16.27
N SER A 410 -14.09 -3.07 -16.03
CA SER A 410 -15.39 -2.49 -16.41
C SER A 410 -15.38 -2.08 -17.89
N ASP A 411 -16.58 -1.91 -18.46
CA ASP A 411 -16.74 -1.41 -19.84
C ASP A 411 -16.51 0.09 -19.99
N VAL A 412 -16.01 0.75 -18.92
CA VAL A 412 -15.80 2.21 -18.89
C VAL A 412 -14.45 2.54 -19.52
N ILE A 413 -14.47 3.30 -20.59
CA ILE A 413 -13.29 3.91 -21.21
C ILE A 413 -13.26 5.38 -20.84
N VAL A 414 -12.26 5.79 -20.08
CA VAL A 414 -12.01 7.20 -19.73
C VAL A 414 -11.45 7.91 -20.98
N LYS A 415 -12.17 8.94 -21.42
CA LYS A 415 -11.85 9.61 -22.68
C LYS A 415 -10.64 10.53 -22.58
N ALA A 416 -9.96 10.72 -23.70
CA ALA A 416 -8.75 11.55 -23.75
C ALA A 416 -8.97 12.96 -23.19
N GLU A 417 -10.14 13.55 -23.41
CA GLU A 417 -10.49 14.87 -22.89
C GLU A 417 -10.55 14.92 -21.37
N GLU A 418 -11.07 13.86 -20.72
CA GLU A 418 -11.12 13.76 -19.25
C GLU A 418 -9.71 13.61 -18.67
N ILE A 419 -8.89 12.77 -19.30
CA ILE A 419 -7.50 12.52 -18.89
C ILE A 419 -6.66 13.78 -19.08
N GLU A 420 -6.77 14.45 -20.24
CA GLU A 420 -6.08 15.70 -20.54
C GLU A 420 -6.44 16.79 -19.51
N LYS A 421 -7.72 16.94 -19.19
CA LYS A 421 -8.20 17.90 -18.19
C LYS A 421 -7.59 17.62 -16.82
N GLY A 422 -7.55 16.33 -16.39
CA GLY A 422 -6.92 15.94 -15.13
C GLY A 422 -5.43 16.25 -15.10
N ILE A 423 -4.70 15.95 -16.20
CA ILE A 423 -3.27 16.24 -16.33
C ILE A 423 -3.00 17.75 -16.28
N ARG A 424 -3.78 18.57 -17.00
CA ARG A 424 -3.62 20.02 -16.97
C ARG A 424 -3.84 20.59 -15.56
N HIS A 425 -4.90 20.14 -14.88
CA HIS A 425 -5.20 20.57 -13.50
C HIS A 425 -4.10 20.12 -12.52
N LEU A 426 -3.59 18.87 -12.66
CA LEU A 426 -2.45 18.36 -11.87
C LEU A 426 -1.23 19.26 -12.00
N MET A 427 -0.97 19.77 -13.21
CA MET A 427 0.23 20.52 -13.53
C MET A 427 0.07 22.05 -13.37
N GLU A 428 -1.08 22.54 -12.95
CA GLU A 428 -1.27 23.95 -12.64
C GLU A 428 -0.22 24.44 -11.64
N PRO A 429 0.57 25.46 -11.97
CA PRO A 429 1.53 26.03 -11.03
C PRO A 429 0.78 26.71 -9.87
N ASP A 430 1.37 26.68 -8.68
CA ASP A 430 0.92 27.40 -7.48
C ASP A 430 -0.53 27.09 -7.03
N SER A 431 -1.09 25.93 -7.43
CA SER A 431 -2.41 25.48 -6.99
C SER A 431 -2.44 25.20 -5.48
N GLU A 432 -3.63 25.35 -4.86
CA GLU A 432 -3.84 25.03 -3.44
C GLU A 432 -3.44 23.57 -3.12
N MET A 433 -3.80 22.63 -3.99
CA MET A 433 -3.41 21.22 -3.91
C MET A 433 -1.88 21.06 -3.81
N ARG A 434 -1.14 21.75 -4.67
CA ARG A 434 0.34 21.69 -4.69
C ARG A 434 0.94 22.26 -3.42
N ASN A 435 0.38 23.33 -2.88
CA ASN A 435 0.81 23.93 -1.63
C ASN A 435 0.53 23.01 -0.44
N LYS A 436 -0.64 22.37 -0.39
CA LYS A 436 -0.98 21.34 0.61
C LYS A 436 -0.03 20.15 0.53
N MET A 437 0.27 19.66 -0.67
CA MET A 437 1.20 18.55 -0.86
C MET A 437 2.62 18.89 -0.34
N LYS A 438 3.12 20.10 -0.59
CA LYS A 438 4.40 20.57 -0.02
C LYS A 438 4.38 20.60 1.51
N GLN A 439 3.26 21.00 2.11
CA GLN A 439 3.10 20.98 3.57
C GLN A 439 3.11 19.54 4.09
N MET A 440 2.40 18.61 3.43
CA MET A 440 2.36 17.20 3.82
C MET A 440 3.72 16.53 3.67
N LYS A 441 4.51 16.87 2.65
CA LYS A 441 5.92 16.45 2.54
C LYS A 441 6.73 16.81 3.79
N ASN A 442 6.62 18.04 4.27
CA ASN A 442 7.36 18.46 5.46
C ASN A 442 6.85 17.76 6.72
N LYS A 443 5.53 17.65 6.87
CA LYS A 443 4.89 16.99 8.01
C LYS A 443 5.21 15.49 8.06
N SER A 444 5.27 14.80 6.92
CA SER A 444 5.63 13.40 6.87
C SER A 444 7.04 13.12 7.42
N ARG A 445 7.98 14.03 7.13
CA ARG A 445 9.35 13.94 7.65
C ARG A 445 9.41 14.24 9.15
N LEU A 446 8.73 15.30 9.58
CA LEU A 446 8.67 15.69 11.00
C LEU A 446 8.00 14.58 11.85
N ALA A 447 7.02 13.86 11.31
CA ALA A 447 6.37 12.78 12.03
C ALA A 447 7.33 11.66 12.47
N LEU A 448 8.36 11.39 11.65
CA LEU A 448 9.37 10.34 11.92
C LEU A 448 10.57 10.82 12.75
N MET A 449 10.78 12.14 12.88
CA MET A 449 11.86 12.68 13.69
C MET A 449 11.59 12.51 15.18
N GLU A 450 12.62 12.55 16.00
CA GLU A 450 12.49 12.54 17.48
C GLU A 450 11.51 13.61 17.93
N GLY A 451 10.54 13.22 18.76
CA GLY A 451 9.43 14.08 19.21
C GLY A 451 8.25 14.18 18.23
N GLY A 452 8.37 13.67 17.01
CA GLY A 452 7.28 13.63 16.03
C GLY A 452 6.18 12.63 16.41
N SER A 453 5.02 12.75 15.75
CA SER A 453 3.83 11.94 16.09
C SER A 453 4.09 10.45 15.91
N SER A 454 4.57 10.02 14.77
CA SER A 454 4.86 8.61 14.48
C SER A 454 6.01 8.07 15.32
N TYR A 455 7.03 8.91 15.55
CA TYR A 455 8.11 8.58 16.48
C TYR A 455 7.57 8.25 17.88
N ASN A 456 6.71 9.11 18.42
CA ASN A 456 6.15 8.94 19.76
C ASN A 456 5.17 7.74 19.86
N PHE A 457 4.38 7.49 18.81
CA PHE A 457 3.51 6.32 18.76
C PHE A 457 4.30 5.02 18.71
N LEU A 458 5.38 4.97 17.92
CA LEU A 458 6.25 3.81 17.87
C LEU A 458 6.95 3.56 19.22
N THR A 459 7.40 4.62 19.92
CA THR A 459 7.94 4.51 21.26
C THR A 459 6.92 3.91 22.23
N ARG A 460 5.67 4.40 22.23
CA ARG A 460 4.60 3.83 23.05
C ARG A 460 4.31 2.37 22.70
N PHE A 461 4.40 1.99 21.43
CA PHE A 461 4.26 0.60 21.03
C PHE A 461 5.38 -0.25 21.62
N ILE A 462 6.64 0.17 21.50
CA ILE A 462 7.80 -0.52 22.06
C ILE A 462 7.68 -0.67 23.58
N ASP A 463 7.28 0.38 24.30
CA ASP A 463 7.11 0.37 25.75
C ASP A 463 6.00 -0.61 26.20
N ASN A 464 5.05 -0.92 25.35
CA ASN A 464 3.97 -1.86 25.61
C ASN A 464 4.31 -3.32 25.22
N ILE A 465 5.46 -3.57 24.59
CA ILE A 465 5.92 -4.93 24.32
C ILE A 465 6.34 -5.58 25.65
N PRO A 466 5.85 -6.81 25.95
CA PRO A 466 6.27 -7.51 27.16
C PRO A 466 7.79 -7.70 27.20
N THR A 467 8.46 -6.98 28.08
CA THR A 467 9.88 -7.16 28.38
C THR A 467 10.03 -8.00 29.64
N THR A 468 11.13 -8.71 29.78
CA THR A 468 11.50 -9.34 31.06
C THR A 468 12.15 -8.31 31.94
N ASP A 469 11.58 -8.07 33.11
CA ASP A 469 12.36 -7.62 34.27
C ASP A 469 13.24 -8.75 34.78
#